data_73ffdac366d592d6ffdf90ad1b2db3b4
#
_entry.id   73ffdac366d592d6ffdf90ad1b2db3b4
#
_cell.length_a   1.000
_cell.length_b   1.000
_cell.length_c   1.000
_cell.angle_alpha   90.00
_cell.angle_beta   90.00
_cell.angle_gamma   90.00
#
_symmetry.space_group_name_H-M   'P 1'
#
loop_
_entity.id
_entity.type
_entity.pdbx_description
1 polymer ?
#
loop_
_entity_poly.entity_id
_entity_poly.type
_entity_poly.pdbx_seq_one_letter_code
_entity_poly.pdbx_strand_id
1 'polypeptide(L)'
;NILKHTDMKKGDYQAAIREPGLIKVEGWYSTPTVQHCHIENFICTAQMEGERIRMLSSTQIPHIVRRVVGQALGIDWGRVQIIKPYIGGGFGNKQDVLYEPLCAWVCMNLGGHLVKLDVPREETFVSNRVRHAIRSHIVSWVRPDGTFAARKLEAFSDQGAYASHGHSICAKGVGAFPQLYPCDNIEADGYTVFTNKPTAGAMRGYGIPQAMWAVECHTDDVAAKIGMDPIAFRRKNLMPVGFQDEFSKNELYSDTFNQCMDKGMAATDYERKYKEYQNQTGDIRRGIGMSVFWYNTAVWPISLETSSCRMVLNQDG
;
A
#
# COMPACT_ATOMS: atom_id res chain seq x y z
N ASN A 1 15.14 -15.31 8.22
CA ASN A 1 14.70 -14.99 6.86
C ASN A 1 13.94 -13.65 6.78
N ILE A 2 14.55 -12.57 7.31
CA ILE A 2 14.00 -11.20 7.25
C ILE A 2 14.64 -10.50 6.05
N LEU A 3 13.80 -9.99 5.14
CA LEU A 3 14.26 -9.17 4.01
C LEU A 3 14.61 -7.76 4.49
N LYS A 4 13.76 -7.17 5.34
CA LYS A 4 13.91 -5.81 5.84
C LYS A 4 13.26 -5.69 7.21
N HIS A 5 13.96 -5.04 8.14
CA HIS A 5 13.40 -4.47 9.35
C HIS A 5 13.31 -2.95 9.19
N THR A 6 12.21 -2.39 9.60
CA THR A 6 11.96 -0.95 9.64
C THR A 6 11.49 -0.60 11.04
N ASP A 7 12.14 0.33 11.68
CA ASP A 7 11.79 0.81 13.01
C ASP A 7 11.56 2.32 13.03
N MET A 8 10.70 2.76 13.92
CA MET A 8 10.38 4.17 14.15
C MET A 8 10.16 4.37 15.63
N LYS A 9 10.77 5.43 16.18
CA LYS A 9 10.61 5.81 17.59
C LYS A 9 10.39 7.30 17.70
N LYS A 10 9.46 7.70 18.56
CA LYS A 10 9.20 9.08 18.96
C LYS A 10 8.94 9.12 20.45
N GLY A 11 9.49 10.12 21.14
CA GLY A 11 9.33 10.27 22.58
C GLY A 11 9.93 9.14 23.41
N ASP A 12 9.38 8.95 24.60
CA ASP A 12 9.76 7.85 25.51
C ASP A 12 8.55 6.98 25.83
N TYR A 13 8.34 5.95 25.03
CA TYR A 13 7.24 5.00 25.19
C TYR A 13 7.27 4.35 26.60
N GLN A 14 8.47 3.98 27.08
CA GLN A 14 8.62 3.26 28.36
C GLN A 14 8.33 4.14 29.58
N ALA A 15 8.60 5.43 29.49
CA ALA A 15 8.21 6.38 30.52
C ALA A 15 6.70 6.68 30.45
N ALA A 16 6.17 6.90 29.26
CA ALA A 16 4.77 7.27 29.03
C ALA A 16 3.78 6.21 29.55
N ILE A 17 4.07 4.93 29.37
CA ILE A 17 3.19 3.84 29.84
C ILE A 17 3.11 3.69 31.35
N ARG A 18 3.93 4.41 32.11
CA ARG A 18 3.90 4.44 33.58
C ARG A 18 2.99 5.53 34.13
N GLU A 19 2.39 6.37 33.29
CA GLU A 19 1.43 7.38 33.71
C GLU A 19 0.24 6.68 34.43
N PRO A 20 -0.15 7.15 35.64
CA PRO A 20 -1.25 6.53 36.38
C PRO A 20 -2.59 6.70 35.65
N GLY A 21 -3.46 5.69 35.78
CA GLY A 21 -4.83 5.74 35.26
C GLY A 21 -4.96 5.44 33.75
N LEU A 22 -3.89 5.08 33.07
CA LEU A 22 -3.96 4.69 31.66
C LEU A 22 -4.73 3.38 31.48
N ILE A 23 -5.48 3.33 30.39
CA ILE A 23 -6.20 2.14 29.94
C ILE A 23 -5.41 1.52 28.79
N LYS A 24 -4.91 0.29 28.98
CA LYS A 24 -4.25 -0.49 27.93
C LYS A 24 -5.28 -1.17 27.03
N VAL A 25 -5.11 -1.02 25.72
CA VAL A 25 -5.83 -1.76 24.69
C VAL A 25 -4.83 -2.37 23.72
N GLU A 26 -4.98 -3.66 23.43
CA GLU A 26 -4.10 -4.35 22.49
C GLU A 26 -4.90 -5.33 21.63
N GLY A 27 -4.45 -5.53 20.40
CA GLY A 27 -5.09 -6.45 19.47
C GLY A 27 -4.17 -6.88 18.33
N TRP A 28 -4.53 -8.01 17.71
CA TRP A 28 -3.92 -8.52 16.50
C TRP A 28 -4.88 -8.36 15.33
N TYR A 29 -4.39 -7.75 14.26
CA TYR A 29 -5.16 -7.46 13.05
C TYR A 29 -4.43 -8.06 11.86
N SER A 30 -5.13 -8.84 11.02
CA SER A 30 -4.51 -9.55 9.90
C SER A 30 -5.27 -9.30 8.61
N THR A 31 -4.55 -8.92 7.56
CA THR A 31 -5.09 -8.82 6.21
C THR A 31 -4.61 -9.99 5.38
N PRO A 32 -5.47 -10.57 4.51
CA PRO A 32 -5.08 -11.69 3.67
C PRO A 32 -4.23 -11.28 2.48
N THR A 33 -3.64 -12.26 1.82
CA THR A 33 -3.14 -12.15 0.45
C THR A 33 -4.30 -11.90 -0.51
N VAL A 34 -4.14 -10.94 -1.44
CA VAL A 34 -5.17 -10.59 -2.43
C VAL A 34 -4.54 -10.50 -3.82
N GLN A 35 -5.22 -11.07 -4.83
CA GLN A 35 -4.82 -10.94 -6.23
C GLN A 35 -5.42 -9.66 -6.84
N HIS A 36 -4.69 -9.03 -7.73
CA HIS A 36 -5.09 -7.76 -8.39
C HIS A 36 -6.30 -7.91 -9.29
N CYS A 37 -6.47 -9.05 -9.93
CA CYS A 37 -7.59 -9.40 -10.81
C CYS A 37 -7.85 -8.34 -11.90
N HIS A 38 -6.79 -7.74 -12.47
CA HIS A 38 -6.93 -6.83 -13.62
C HIS A 38 -7.56 -7.56 -14.81
N ILE A 39 -8.45 -6.88 -15.55
CA ILE A 39 -9.22 -7.50 -16.65
C ILE A 39 -8.29 -7.98 -17.76
N GLU A 40 -7.37 -7.16 -18.22
CA GLU A 40 -6.32 -7.56 -19.14
C GLU A 40 -5.24 -8.37 -18.42
N ASN A 41 -5.02 -9.61 -18.85
CA ASN A 41 -3.94 -10.45 -18.33
C ASN A 41 -2.55 -9.89 -18.68
N PHE A 42 -1.49 -10.60 -18.32
CA PHE A 42 -0.15 -10.26 -18.80
C PHE A 42 -0.02 -10.67 -20.25
N ILE A 43 0.36 -9.71 -21.07
CA ILE A 43 0.58 -9.90 -22.49
C ILE A 43 1.77 -9.09 -22.96
N CYS A 44 2.64 -9.71 -23.74
CA CYS A 44 3.72 -9.04 -24.43
C CYS A 44 4.01 -9.70 -25.78
N THR A 45 4.58 -8.94 -26.69
CA THR A 45 5.13 -9.44 -27.95
C THR A 45 6.58 -9.03 -28.09
N ALA A 46 7.36 -9.83 -28.83
CA ALA A 46 8.74 -9.49 -29.19
C ALA A 46 8.98 -9.83 -30.67
N GLN A 47 9.73 -8.99 -31.36
CA GLN A 47 10.17 -9.18 -32.73
C GLN A 47 11.53 -8.49 -32.94
N MET A 48 12.41 -9.10 -33.75
CA MET A 48 13.64 -8.44 -34.17
C MET A 48 13.38 -7.52 -35.37
N GLU A 49 13.90 -6.27 -35.29
CA GLU A 49 13.98 -5.32 -36.38
C GLU A 49 15.47 -4.98 -36.60
N GLY A 50 16.09 -5.69 -37.53
CA GLY A 50 17.56 -5.67 -37.66
C GLY A 50 18.24 -6.18 -36.37
N GLU A 51 19.13 -5.40 -35.80
CA GLU A 51 19.81 -5.73 -34.54
C GLU A 51 19.03 -5.32 -33.28
N ARG A 52 17.89 -4.69 -33.41
CA ARG A 52 17.06 -4.19 -32.31
C ARG A 52 15.92 -5.15 -32.04
N ILE A 53 15.67 -5.46 -30.76
CA ILE A 53 14.45 -6.14 -30.35
C ILE A 53 13.38 -5.12 -30.01
N ARG A 54 12.24 -5.23 -30.66
CA ARG A 54 11.04 -4.41 -30.44
C ARG A 54 10.00 -5.24 -29.70
N MET A 55 9.51 -4.70 -28.60
CA MET A 55 8.51 -5.35 -27.75
C MET A 55 7.33 -4.43 -27.53
N LEU A 56 6.10 -4.99 -27.62
CA LEU A 56 4.92 -4.37 -27.04
C LEU A 56 4.66 -5.08 -25.72
N SER A 57 4.55 -4.33 -24.64
CA SER A 57 4.29 -4.90 -23.32
C SER A 57 3.22 -4.11 -22.57
N SER A 58 2.27 -4.83 -22.01
CA SER A 58 1.26 -4.33 -21.08
C SER A 58 1.91 -4.09 -19.70
N THR A 59 2.81 -3.11 -19.61
CA THR A 59 3.62 -2.80 -18.42
C THR A 59 3.34 -1.40 -17.89
N GLN A 60 3.52 -1.20 -16.57
CA GLN A 60 3.50 0.12 -15.93
C GLN A 60 4.88 0.80 -15.93
N ILE A 61 5.97 0.06 -16.25
CA ILE A 61 7.36 0.49 -16.07
C ILE A 61 8.22 0.23 -17.32
N PRO A 62 7.91 0.79 -18.50
CA PRO A 62 8.58 0.46 -19.76
C PRO A 62 10.11 0.67 -19.72
N HIS A 63 10.59 1.69 -19.01
CA HIS A 63 12.04 1.94 -18.88
C HIS A 63 12.76 0.86 -18.08
N ILE A 64 12.13 0.34 -17.02
CA ILE A 64 12.68 -0.76 -16.22
C ILE A 64 12.66 -2.06 -17.03
N VAL A 65 11.56 -2.34 -17.75
CA VAL A 65 11.47 -3.50 -18.67
C VAL A 65 12.61 -3.47 -19.66
N ARG A 66 12.86 -2.33 -20.32
CA ARG A 66 13.99 -2.15 -21.24
C ARG A 66 15.33 -2.56 -20.63
N ARG A 67 15.61 -2.06 -19.42
CA ARG A 67 16.84 -2.36 -18.69
C ARG A 67 16.95 -3.84 -18.34
N VAL A 68 15.89 -4.40 -17.75
CA VAL A 68 15.90 -5.80 -17.26
C VAL A 68 15.98 -6.79 -18.42
N VAL A 69 15.30 -6.54 -19.53
CA VAL A 69 15.40 -7.37 -20.76
C VAL A 69 16.85 -7.33 -21.29
N GLY A 70 17.46 -6.13 -21.39
CA GLY A 70 18.86 -6.02 -21.81
C GLY A 70 19.82 -6.78 -20.90
N GLN A 71 19.66 -6.65 -19.59
CA GLN A 71 20.46 -7.36 -18.59
C GLN A 71 20.27 -8.89 -18.67
N ALA A 72 19.05 -9.36 -18.78
CA ALA A 72 18.73 -10.79 -18.84
C ALA A 72 19.28 -11.47 -20.11
N LEU A 73 19.30 -10.74 -21.23
CA LEU A 73 19.79 -11.23 -22.52
C LEU A 73 21.29 -10.94 -22.77
N GLY A 74 21.94 -10.16 -21.90
CA GLY A 74 23.33 -9.76 -22.08
C GLY A 74 23.54 -8.82 -23.28
N ILE A 75 22.56 -8.01 -23.64
CA ILE A 75 22.63 -7.06 -24.77
C ILE A 75 22.53 -5.62 -24.29
N ASP A 76 23.02 -4.69 -25.12
CA ASP A 76 22.92 -3.26 -24.82
C ASP A 76 21.45 -2.80 -24.80
N TRP A 77 21.12 -1.94 -23.84
CA TRP A 77 19.75 -1.42 -23.69
C TRP A 77 19.31 -0.57 -24.90
N GLY A 78 20.24 0.04 -25.64
CA GLY A 78 19.97 0.74 -26.86
C GLY A 78 19.37 -0.15 -27.96
N ARG A 79 19.62 -1.46 -27.87
CA ARG A 79 19.04 -2.48 -28.78
C ARG A 79 17.66 -2.99 -28.33
N VAL A 80 17.14 -2.54 -27.20
CA VAL A 80 15.82 -2.90 -26.69
C VAL A 80 14.87 -1.72 -26.80
N GLN A 81 13.79 -1.86 -27.56
CA GLN A 81 12.71 -0.89 -27.65
C GLN A 81 11.46 -1.46 -27.00
N ILE A 82 10.95 -0.77 -25.99
CA ILE A 82 9.68 -1.13 -25.35
C ILE A 82 8.61 -0.11 -25.75
N ILE A 83 7.53 -0.62 -26.30
CA ILE A 83 6.32 0.14 -26.64
C ILE A 83 5.26 -0.24 -25.62
N LYS A 84 4.80 0.74 -24.87
CA LYS A 84 3.71 0.61 -23.91
C LYS A 84 2.41 1.07 -24.57
N PRO A 85 1.50 0.13 -24.94
CA PRO A 85 0.15 0.49 -25.37
C PRO A 85 -0.71 0.95 -24.19
N TYR A 86 -1.97 1.28 -24.44
CA TYR A 86 -2.95 1.38 -23.36
C TYR A 86 -3.10 0.05 -22.67
N ILE A 87 -3.10 0.05 -21.34
CA ILE A 87 -3.17 -1.16 -20.53
C ILE A 87 -4.55 -1.32 -19.88
N GLY A 88 -5.10 -2.53 -19.92
CA GLY A 88 -6.41 -2.87 -19.38
C GLY A 88 -6.39 -3.19 -17.88
N GLY A 89 -5.66 -2.36 -17.12
CA GLY A 89 -5.47 -2.48 -15.69
C GLY A 89 -4.14 -3.12 -15.31
N GLY A 90 -3.61 -2.71 -14.17
CA GLY A 90 -2.36 -3.24 -13.61
C GLY A 90 -2.39 -3.20 -12.09
N PHE A 91 -2.83 -2.07 -11.53
CA PHE A 91 -2.98 -1.83 -10.08
C PHE A 91 -1.72 -2.11 -9.26
N GLY A 92 -0.54 -2.01 -9.89
CA GLY A 92 0.75 -2.35 -9.30
C GLY A 92 1.31 -3.71 -9.73
N ASN A 93 0.48 -4.64 -10.21
CA ASN A 93 0.94 -5.96 -10.63
C ASN A 93 1.92 -5.90 -11.81
N LYS A 94 1.69 -4.97 -12.73
CA LYS A 94 2.54 -4.75 -13.90
C LYS A 94 3.69 -3.76 -13.63
N GLN A 95 4.09 -3.62 -12.35
CA GLN A 95 5.29 -2.90 -11.90
C GLN A 95 6.51 -3.82 -11.68
N ASP A 96 6.38 -5.11 -11.94
CA ASP A 96 7.50 -6.04 -12.00
C ASP A 96 7.72 -6.52 -13.43
N VAL A 97 8.96 -6.86 -13.77
CA VAL A 97 9.33 -7.47 -15.06
C VAL A 97 9.29 -8.98 -14.86
N LEU A 98 8.28 -9.64 -15.40
CA LEU A 98 8.04 -11.07 -15.14
C LEU A 98 8.23 -11.93 -16.38
N TYR A 99 7.64 -11.56 -17.50
CA TYR A 99 7.51 -12.41 -18.67
C TYR A 99 8.24 -11.85 -19.90
N GLU A 100 8.54 -10.58 -19.91
CA GLU A 100 9.16 -9.90 -21.04
C GLU A 100 10.54 -10.48 -21.40
N PRO A 101 11.44 -10.80 -20.45
CA PRO A 101 12.71 -11.43 -20.79
C PRO A 101 12.54 -12.80 -21.45
N LEU A 102 11.56 -13.59 -21.00
CA LEU A 102 11.25 -14.89 -21.61
C LEU A 102 10.75 -14.72 -23.05
N CYS A 103 9.80 -13.81 -23.26
CA CYS A 103 9.26 -13.52 -24.61
C CYS A 103 10.38 -13.06 -25.55
N ALA A 104 11.26 -12.20 -25.10
CA ALA A 104 12.40 -11.69 -25.85
C ALA A 104 13.41 -12.81 -26.16
N TRP A 105 13.71 -13.66 -25.20
CA TRP A 105 14.63 -14.80 -25.39
C TRP A 105 14.10 -15.78 -26.41
N VAL A 106 12.82 -16.14 -26.35
CA VAL A 106 12.16 -17.03 -27.33
C VAL A 106 12.23 -16.42 -28.73
N CYS A 107 11.92 -15.13 -28.88
CA CYS A 107 12.02 -14.41 -30.15
C CYS A 107 13.43 -14.51 -30.76
N MET A 108 14.47 -14.27 -29.99
CA MET A 108 15.85 -14.34 -30.48
C MET A 108 16.23 -15.78 -30.93
N ASN A 109 15.77 -16.80 -30.21
CA ASN A 109 16.06 -18.18 -30.55
C ASN A 109 15.21 -18.75 -31.72
N LEU A 110 14.14 -18.08 -32.08
CA LEU A 110 13.32 -18.38 -33.25
C LEU A 110 13.67 -17.50 -34.47
N GLY A 111 14.92 -17.03 -34.58
CA GLY A 111 15.37 -16.27 -35.72
C GLY A 111 14.78 -14.86 -35.81
N GLY A 112 14.29 -14.31 -34.70
CA GLY A 112 13.74 -12.95 -34.65
C GLY A 112 12.29 -12.81 -35.10
N HIS A 113 11.61 -13.92 -35.37
CA HIS A 113 10.18 -13.91 -35.70
C HIS A 113 9.33 -13.36 -34.59
N LEU A 114 8.15 -12.82 -34.94
CA LEU A 114 7.19 -12.32 -33.97
C LEU A 114 6.74 -13.42 -33.02
N VAL A 115 6.96 -13.19 -31.73
CA VAL A 115 6.49 -14.02 -30.64
C VAL A 115 5.47 -13.26 -29.81
N LYS A 116 4.36 -13.89 -29.47
CA LYS A 116 3.38 -13.40 -28.51
C LYS A 116 3.37 -14.31 -27.30
N LEU A 117 3.50 -13.75 -26.12
CA LEU A 117 3.26 -14.42 -24.85
C LEU A 117 1.98 -13.82 -24.24
N ASP A 118 1.01 -14.70 -23.97
CA ASP A 118 -0.29 -14.36 -23.41
C ASP A 118 -0.55 -15.31 -22.23
N VAL A 119 -0.54 -14.75 -21.02
CA VAL A 119 -0.65 -15.53 -19.79
C VAL A 119 -2.12 -15.69 -19.42
N PRO A 120 -2.69 -16.90 -19.41
CA PRO A 120 -4.09 -17.09 -19.08
C PRO A 120 -4.41 -16.70 -17.62
N ARG A 121 -5.70 -16.54 -17.33
CA ARG A 121 -6.17 -16.10 -16.02
C ARG A 121 -5.73 -17.01 -14.89
N GLU A 122 -5.84 -18.30 -15.09
CA GLU A 122 -5.48 -19.34 -14.13
C GLU A 122 -4.00 -19.26 -13.76
N GLU A 123 -3.13 -19.12 -14.76
CA GLU A 123 -1.70 -18.96 -14.54
C GLU A 123 -1.37 -17.61 -13.88
N THR A 124 -2.09 -16.55 -14.22
CA THR A 124 -1.94 -15.24 -13.58
C THR A 124 -2.16 -15.31 -12.07
N PHE A 125 -3.05 -16.18 -11.57
CA PHE A 125 -3.29 -16.32 -10.14
C PHE A 125 -2.14 -16.98 -9.37
N VAL A 126 -1.36 -17.84 -10.02
CA VAL A 126 -0.31 -18.64 -9.35
C VAL A 126 1.12 -18.19 -9.64
N SER A 127 1.37 -17.56 -10.80
CA SER A 127 2.72 -17.18 -11.24
C SER A 127 3.06 -15.70 -11.08
N ASN A 128 2.14 -14.93 -10.54
CA ASN A 128 2.21 -13.48 -10.51
C ASN A 128 2.36 -12.91 -9.10
N ARG A 129 2.50 -11.58 -8.99
CA ARG A 129 2.56 -10.89 -7.71
C ARG A 129 1.18 -10.81 -7.05
N VAL A 130 1.19 -10.77 -5.72
CA VAL A 130 -0.01 -10.63 -4.89
C VAL A 130 0.17 -9.48 -3.91
N ARG A 131 -0.91 -9.01 -3.30
CA ARG A 131 -0.84 -8.09 -2.15
C ARG A 131 -0.22 -8.82 -0.96
N HIS A 132 0.67 -8.16 -0.25
CA HIS A 132 1.21 -8.67 1.01
C HIS A 132 0.11 -8.94 2.03
N ALA A 133 0.06 -10.14 2.56
CA ALA A 133 -0.61 -10.38 3.83
C ALA A 133 0.22 -9.70 4.93
N ILE A 134 -0.43 -8.92 5.78
CA ILE A 134 0.23 -8.24 6.91
C ILE A 134 -0.52 -8.59 8.19
N ARG A 135 0.24 -9.00 9.21
CA ARG A 135 -0.26 -9.19 10.57
C ARG A 135 0.32 -8.12 11.46
N SER A 136 -0.54 -7.32 12.07
CA SER A 136 -0.19 -6.19 12.91
C SER A 136 -0.62 -6.45 14.36
N HIS A 137 0.29 -6.28 15.29
CA HIS A 137 0.02 -6.19 16.72
C HIS A 137 0.05 -4.72 17.11
N ILE A 138 -1.05 -4.19 17.60
CA ILE A 138 -1.14 -2.79 18.03
C ILE A 138 -1.45 -2.74 19.51
N VAL A 139 -0.69 -1.92 20.23
CA VAL A 139 -0.91 -1.61 21.65
C VAL A 139 -1.07 -0.11 21.78
N SER A 140 -2.14 0.32 22.42
CA SER A 140 -2.36 1.72 22.78
C SER A 140 -2.61 1.88 24.28
N TRP A 141 -2.06 2.93 24.82
CA TRP A 141 -2.29 3.39 26.18
C TRP A 141 -3.04 4.71 26.10
N VAL A 142 -4.22 4.75 26.68
CA VAL A 142 -5.19 5.83 26.50
C VAL A 142 -5.55 6.41 27.85
N ARG A 143 -5.61 7.73 27.93
CA ARG A 143 -6.08 8.45 29.12
C ARG A 143 -7.60 8.33 29.25
N PRO A 144 -8.15 8.49 30.46
CA PRO A 144 -9.60 8.43 30.67
C PRO A 144 -10.39 9.44 29.81
N ASP A 145 -9.76 10.54 29.40
CA ASP A 145 -10.35 11.54 28.52
C ASP A 145 -10.39 11.10 27.03
N GLY A 146 -9.79 9.96 26.70
CA GLY A 146 -9.74 9.42 25.35
C GLY A 146 -8.53 9.87 24.52
N THR A 147 -7.55 10.58 25.08
CA THR A 147 -6.30 10.93 24.35
C THR A 147 -5.28 9.81 24.43
N PHE A 148 -4.51 9.59 23.37
CA PHE A 148 -3.40 8.64 23.37
C PHE A 148 -2.23 9.17 24.22
N ALA A 149 -1.75 8.36 25.16
CA ALA A 149 -0.52 8.61 25.91
C ALA A 149 0.69 7.95 25.23
N ALA A 150 0.52 6.71 24.75
CA ALA A 150 1.55 5.97 24.04
C ALA A 150 0.95 4.95 23.07
N ARG A 151 1.65 4.69 21.96
CA ARG A 151 1.22 3.72 20.93
C ARG A 151 2.38 2.86 20.46
N LYS A 152 2.11 1.58 20.25
CA LYS A 152 3.11 0.63 19.71
C LYS A 152 2.51 -0.19 18.58
N LEU A 153 3.31 -0.43 17.54
CA LEU A 153 3.01 -1.31 16.41
C LEU A 153 4.13 -2.33 16.23
N GLU A 154 3.77 -3.59 16.03
CA GLU A 154 4.63 -4.61 15.44
C GLU A 154 3.92 -5.21 14.22
N ALA A 155 4.51 -5.05 13.04
CA ALA A 155 3.92 -5.48 11.77
C ALA A 155 4.78 -6.54 11.10
N PHE A 156 4.18 -7.67 10.72
CA PHE A 156 4.82 -8.75 10.00
C PHE A 156 4.22 -8.86 8.60
N SER A 157 5.02 -8.54 7.58
CA SER A 157 4.63 -8.54 6.17
C SER A 157 5.17 -9.78 5.48
N ASP A 158 4.28 -10.61 4.95
CA ASP A 158 4.63 -11.83 4.23
C ASP A 158 5.06 -11.48 2.79
N GLN A 159 6.34 -11.69 2.50
CA GLN A 159 6.94 -11.38 1.19
C GLN A 159 6.73 -12.50 0.18
N GLY A 160 6.53 -13.73 0.64
CA GLY A 160 6.64 -14.91 -0.23
C GLY A 160 8.10 -15.27 -0.51
N ALA A 161 8.34 -16.00 -1.60
CA ALA A 161 9.63 -16.64 -1.87
C ALA A 161 10.72 -15.69 -2.38
N TYR A 162 10.37 -14.61 -3.06
CA TYR A 162 11.33 -13.71 -3.71
C TYR A 162 11.06 -12.26 -3.34
N ALA A 163 12.13 -11.47 -3.26
CA ALA A 163 12.02 -10.04 -3.08
C ALA A 163 11.40 -9.38 -4.33
N SER A 164 10.49 -8.46 -4.10
CA SER A 164 9.93 -7.54 -5.08
C SER A 164 9.93 -6.15 -4.42
N HIS A 165 8.78 -5.59 -4.10
CA HIS A 165 8.65 -4.30 -3.43
C HIS A 165 8.53 -4.39 -1.89
N GLY A 166 8.69 -5.57 -1.29
CA GLY A 166 8.37 -5.82 0.11
C GLY A 166 9.09 -4.93 1.12
N HIS A 167 10.37 -4.60 0.83
CA HIS A 167 11.16 -3.71 1.66
C HIS A 167 10.55 -2.31 1.82
N SER A 168 9.88 -1.81 0.80
CA SER A 168 9.24 -0.49 0.80
C SER A 168 7.78 -0.54 1.23
N ILE A 169 7.05 -1.61 0.93
CA ILE A 169 5.62 -1.74 1.22
C ILE A 169 5.36 -1.81 2.73
N CYS A 170 6.13 -2.64 3.45
CA CYS A 170 6.04 -2.72 4.90
C CYS A 170 6.44 -1.39 5.54
N ALA A 171 7.56 -0.80 5.10
CA ALA A 171 8.04 0.50 5.59
C ALA A 171 7.01 1.62 5.37
N LYS A 172 6.30 1.64 4.22
CA LYS A 172 5.24 2.61 3.95
C LYS A 172 4.06 2.44 4.91
N GLY A 173 3.66 1.20 5.20
CA GLY A 173 2.60 0.89 6.18
C GLY A 173 2.98 1.32 7.60
N VAL A 174 4.20 0.97 8.04
CA VAL A 174 4.74 1.37 9.36
C VAL A 174 4.83 2.90 9.46
N GLY A 175 5.33 3.57 8.41
CA GLY A 175 5.44 5.03 8.36
C GLY A 175 4.11 5.76 8.42
N ALA A 176 3.01 5.12 8.05
CA ALA A 176 1.67 5.71 8.17
C ALA A 176 1.06 5.61 9.57
N PHE A 177 1.58 4.73 10.43
CA PHE A 177 1.03 4.49 11.76
C PHE A 177 0.98 5.73 12.66
N PRO A 178 2.03 6.58 12.72
CA PRO A 178 2.00 7.79 13.55
C PRO A 178 1.20 8.95 12.97
N GLN A 179 0.79 8.88 11.70
CA GLN A 179 0.28 10.06 11.00
C GLN A 179 -1.18 10.35 11.30
N LEU A 180 -2.08 9.40 11.08
CA LEU A 180 -3.53 9.64 11.16
C LEU A 180 -3.97 10.06 12.58
N TYR A 181 -3.44 9.37 13.58
CA TYR A 181 -3.67 9.64 15.01
C TYR A 181 -2.32 9.90 15.69
N PRO A 182 -1.84 11.15 15.67
CA PRO A 182 -0.54 11.48 16.26
C PRO A 182 -0.52 11.22 17.77
N CYS A 183 0.65 10.80 18.23
CA CYS A 183 0.95 10.63 19.65
C CYS A 183 2.41 11.00 19.89
N ASP A 184 2.71 11.51 21.10
CA ASP A 184 4.06 11.93 21.42
C ASP A 184 5.01 10.76 21.72
N ASN A 185 4.47 9.59 22.07
CA ASN A 185 5.26 8.42 22.45
C ASN A 185 4.88 7.23 21.58
N ILE A 186 5.72 6.92 20.59
CA ILE A 186 5.46 5.87 19.60
C ILE A 186 6.68 4.97 19.44
N GLU A 187 6.42 3.67 19.44
CA GLU A 187 7.34 2.66 18.92
C GLU A 187 6.65 1.90 17.79
N ALA A 188 7.32 1.73 16.65
CA ALA A 188 6.78 0.94 15.54
C ALA A 188 7.87 0.13 14.89
N ASP A 189 7.65 -1.18 14.76
CA ASP A 189 8.53 -2.14 14.13
C ASP A 189 7.81 -2.86 13.00
N GLY A 190 8.45 -2.97 11.85
CA GLY A 190 7.95 -3.69 10.70
C GLY A 190 8.97 -4.69 10.16
N TYR A 191 8.55 -5.91 9.99
CA TYR A 191 9.37 -7.01 9.50
C TYR A 191 8.81 -7.52 8.17
N THR A 192 9.59 -7.43 7.10
CA THR A 192 9.29 -8.10 5.84
C THR A 192 9.96 -9.48 5.87
N VAL A 193 9.17 -10.54 5.80
CA VAL A 193 9.63 -11.92 6.06
C VAL A 193 9.48 -12.76 4.80
N PHE A 194 10.54 -13.47 4.40
CA PHE A 194 10.47 -14.47 3.35
C PHE A 194 9.71 -15.72 3.81
N THR A 195 8.88 -16.24 2.92
CA THR A 195 8.13 -17.49 3.11
C THR A 195 8.15 -18.30 1.81
N ASN A 196 7.63 -19.53 1.85
CA ASN A 196 7.48 -20.40 0.67
C ASN A 196 6.15 -20.20 -0.08
N LYS A 197 5.56 -19.01 0.03
CA LYS A 197 4.31 -18.63 -0.65
C LYS A 197 4.58 -17.87 -1.94
N PRO A 198 3.55 -17.61 -2.78
CA PRO A 198 3.67 -16.73 -3.93
C PRO A 198 4.24 -15.36 -3.54
N THR A 199 5.11 -14.84 -4.40
CA THR A 199 5.79 -13.57 -4.13
C THR A 199 4.81 -12.40 -4.08
N ALA A 200 4.83 -11.67 -3.00
CA ALA A 200 4.08 -10.44 -2.87
C ALA A 200 4.83 -9.24 -3.50
N GLY A 201 4.07 -8.30 -4.05
CA GLY A 201 4.59 -7.12 -4.72
C GLY A 201 3.69 -5.90 -4.56
N ALA A 202 3.87 -4.93 -5.42
CA ALA A 202 3.08 -3.71 -5.41
C ALA A 202 1.60 -3.99 -5.70
N MET A 203 0.72 -3.44 -4.89
CA MET A 203 -0.71 -3.36 -5.16
C MET A 203 -1.26 -2.04 -4.64
N ARG A 204 -2.27 -1.50 -5.37
CA ARG A 204 -2.93 -0.22 -5.12
C ARG A 204 -3.00 0.16 -3.63
N GLY A 205 -2.39 1.31 -3.29
CA GLY A 205 -2.23 1.79 -1.91
C GLY A 205 -0.92 1.39 -1.21
N TYR A 206 -0.15 0.44 -1.75
CA TYR A 206 1.25 0.15 -1.42
C TYR A 206 1.54 0.02 0.08
N GLY A 207 0.77 -0.82 0.79
CA GLY A 207 0.88 -1.06 2.24
C GLY A 207 -0.09 -0.25 3.10
N ILE A 208 -0.53 0.92 2.64
CA ILE A 208 -1.46 1.77 3.39
C ILE A 208 -2.81 1.11 3.67
N PRO A 209 -3.48 0.41 2.73
CA PRO A 209 -4.76 -0.24 3.03
C PRO A 209 -4.67 -1.23 4.17
N GLN A 210 -3.60 -2.02 4.24
CA GLN A 210 -3.39 -3.00 5.32
C GLN A 210 -3.14 -2.31 6.66
N ALA A 211 -2.29 -1.27 6.67
CA ALA A 211 -1.97 -0.51 7.87
C ALA A 211 -3.21 0.25 8.39
N MET A 212 -3.92 0.97 7.52
CA MET A 212 -5.09 1.75 7.93
C MET A 212 -6.23 0.87 8.38
N TRP A 213 -6.45 -0.29 7.75
CA TRP A 213 -7.44 -1.25 8.24
C TRP A 213 -7.13 -1.68 9.68
N ALA A 214 -5.88 -2.04 9.96
CA ALA A 214 -5.47 -2.43 11.31
C ALA A 214 -5.62 -1.28 12.32
N VAL A 215 -5.20 -0.08 11.94
CA VAL A 215 -5.30 1.13 12.78
C VAL A 215 -6.76 1.46 13.08
N GLU A 216 -7.64 1.40 12.09
CA GLU A 216 -9.05 1.76 12.24
C GLU A 216 -9.85 0.74 13.04
N CYS A 217 -9.58 -0.57 12.84
CA CYS A 217 -10.16 -1.61 13.71
C CYS A 217 -9.70 -1.44 15.16
N HIS A 218 -8.41 -1.19 15.36
CA HIS A 218 -7.88 -0.93 16.71
C HIS A 218 -8.49 0.33 17.34
N THR A 219 -8.73 1.36 16.55
CA THR A 219 -9.36 2.61 17.01
C THR A 219 -10.79 2.35 17.50
N ASP A 220 -11.55 1.49 16.82
CA ASP A 220 -12.88 1.07 17.29
C ASP A 220 -12.79 0.25 18.59
N ASP A 221 -11.83 -0.67 18.70
CA ASP A 221 -11.60 -1.44 19.93
C ASP A 221 -11.25 -0.52 21.11
N VAL A 222 -10.42 0.50 20.87
CA VAL A 222 -10.08 1.51 21.89
C VAL A 222 -11.31 2.28 22.33
N ALA A 223 -12.09 2.83 21.37
CA ALA A 223 -13.30 3.59 21.66
C ALA A 223 -14.30 2.76 22.48
N ALA A 224 -14.52 1.51 22.07
CA ALA A 224 -15.38 0.57 22.79
C ALA A 224 -14.88 0.28 24.21
N LYS A 225 -13.57 0.08 24.38
CA LYS A 225 -12.97 -0.24 25.69
C LYS A 225 -13.11 0.88 26.70
N ILE A 226 -13.01 2.13 26.26
CA ILE A 226 -13.16 3.32 27.13
C ILE A 226 -14.60 3.83 27.20
N GLY A 227 -15.55 3.20 26.50
CA GLY A 227 -16.96 3.60 26.46
C GLY A 227 -17.22 4.93 25.74
N MET A 228 -16.37 5.32 24.80
CA MET A 228 -16.50 6.54 24.01
C MET A 228 -17.13 6.23 22.64
N ASP A 229 -17.95 7.16 22.14
CA ASP A 229 -18.46 7.10 20.78
C ASP A 229 -17.29 7.05 19.76
N PRO A 230 -17.29 6.12 18.79
CA PRO A 230 -16.16 5.94 17.88
C PRO A 230 -15.90 7.15 16.97
N ILE A 231 -16.91 7.97 16.66
CA ILE A 231 -16.73 9.21 15.90
C ILE A 231 -16.12 10.29 16.78
N ALA A 232 -16.61 10.43 18.00
CA ALA A 232 -16.06 11.39 18.98
C ALA A 232 -14.60 11.07 19.29
N PHE A 233 -14.24 9.79 19.44
CA PHE A 233 -12.86 9.35 19.66
C PHE A 233 -11.96 9.72 18.48
N ARG A 234 -12.41 9.48 17.23
CA ARG A 234 -11.67 9.87 16.03
C ARG A 234 -11.45 11.38 15.96
N ARG A 235 -12.51 12.17 16.11
CA ARG A 235 -12.42 13.65 16.08
C ARG A 235 -11.42 14.19 17.09
N LYS A 236 -11.36 13.58 18.27
CA LYS A 236 -10.45 13.99 19.34
C LYS A 236 -8.98 13.74 19.01
N ASN A 237 -8.70 12.65 18.29
CA ASN A 237 -7.32 12.17 18.08
C ASN A 237 -6.80 12.36 16.65
N LEU A 238 -7.62 12.77 15.68
CA LEU A 238 -7.18 13.04 14.31
C LEU A 238 -6.11 14.13 14.28
N MET A 239 -5.15 13.99 13.36
CA MET A 239 -4.14 15.01 13.13
C MET A 239 -4.77 16.37 12.82
N PRO A 240 -4.40 17.44 13.54
CA PRO A 240 -4.93 18.79 13.30
C PRO A 240 -4.28 19.43 12.05
N VAL A 241 -4.93 20.47 11.54
CA VAL A 241 -4.30 21.34 10.53
C VAL A 241 -3.01 21.94 11.10
N GLY A 242 -1.95 21.96 10.29
CA GLY A 242 -0.60 22.37 10.69
C GLY A 242 0.21 21.22 11.31
N PHE A 243 -0.38 20.03 11.50
CA PHE A 243 0.41 18.88 11.92
C PHE A 243 1.44 18.53 10.87
N GLN A 244 2.72 18.47 11.28
CA GLN A 244 3.82 18.00 10.45
C GLN A 244 4.35 16.68 10.99
N ASP A 245 4.32 15.66 10.15
CA ASP A 245 4.89 14.36 10.49
C ASP A 245 6.42 14.41 10.54
N GLU A 246 7.01 14.03 11.66
CA GLU A 246 8.47 14.10 11.88
C GLU A 246 9.28 13.22 10.94
N PHE A 247 8.70 12.12 10.46
CA PHE A 247 9.40 11.15 9.64
C PHE A 247 9.30 11.48 8.14
N SER A 248 8.11 11.75 7.64
CA SER A 248 7.89 12.07 6.24
C SER A 248 8.04 13.56 5.92
N LYS A 249 8.02 14.43 6.93
CA LYS A 249 7.97 15.89 6.80
C LYS A 249 6.74 16.41 6.06
N ASN A 250 5.73 15.57 5.86
CA ASN A 250 4.45 15.98 5.30
C ASN A 250 3.68 16.83 6.31
N GLU A 251 3.06 17.89 5.82
CA GLU A 251 2.22 18.77 6.60
C GLU A 251 0.76 18.69 6.14
N LEU A 252 -0.18 18.75 7.08
CA LEU A 252 -1.60 18.82 6.80
C LEU A 252 -2.05 20.28 6.67
N TYR A 253 -2.38 20.70 5.45
CA TYR A 253 -2.77 22.09 5.16
C TYR A 253 -4.27 22.35 5.25
N SER A 254 -5.10 21.31 5.29
CA SER A 254 -6.57 21.47 5.30
C SER A 254 -7.26 20.41 6.13
N ASP A 255 -8.23 20.80 6.96
CA ASP A 255 -9.09 19.86 7.68
C ASP A 255 -10.25 19.39 6.79
N THR A 256 -10.02 18.30 6.07
CA THR A 256 -11.06 17.63 5.31
C THR A 256 -11.65 16.41 6.03
N PHE A 257 -11.01 15.90 7.08
CA PHE A 257 -11.48 14.73 7.81
C PHE A 257 -12.86 14.96 8.44
N ASN A 258 -13.01 16.04 9.21
CA ASN A 258 -14.29 16.35 9.84
C ASN A 258 -15.37 16.60 8.81
N GLN A 259 -15.09 17.34 7.73
CA GLN A 259 -16.04 17.58 6.65
C GLN A 259 -16.47 16.28 5.95
N CYS A 260 -15.54 15.34 5.71
CA CYS A 260 -15.85 14.04 5.11
C CYS A 260 -16.72 13.19 6.05
N MET A 261 -16.39 13.17 7.35
CA MET A 261 -17.21 12.46 8.34
C MET A 261 -18.61 13.05 8.43
N ASP A 262 -18.79 14.37 8.50
CA ASP A 262 -20.10 15.01 8.57
C ASP A 262 -20.96 14.68 7.35
N LYS A 263 -20.39 14.80 6.15
CA LYS A 263 -21.10 14.45 4.92
C LYS A 263 -21.44 12.95 4.84
N GLY A 264 -20.52 12.09 5.24
CA GLY A 264 -20.73 10.65 5.28
C GLY A 264 -21.82 10.26 6.28
N MET A 265 -21.82 10.84 7.48
CA MET A 265 -22.83 10.63 8.51
C MET A 265 -24.21 11.09 8.03
N ALA A 266 -24.31 12.27 7.45
CA ALA A 266 -25.56 12.79 6.92
C ALA A 266 -26.10 11.92 5.77
N ALA A 267 -25.27 11.55 4.81
CA ALA A 267 -25.66 10.75 3.64
C ALA A 267 -26.14 9.34 3.99
N THR A 268 -25.63 8.77 5.10
CA THR A 268 -25.94 7.41 5.52
C THR A 268 -26.95 7.33 6.66
N ASP A 269 -27.39 8.45 7.22
CA ASP A 269 -28.21 8.53 8.46
C ASP A 269 -27.55 7.74 9.60
N TYR A 270 -26.23 8.02 9.77
CA TYR A 270 -25.35 7.23 10.63
C TYR A 270 -25.83 7.16 12.08
N GLU A 271 -26.11 8.32 12.69
CA GLU A 271 -26.45 8.40 14.12
C GLU A 271 -27.69 7.59 14.50
N ARG A 272 -28.75 7.69 13.68
CA ARG A 272 -29.98 6.92 13.90
C ARG A 272 -29.70 5.43 13.72
N LYS A 273 -29.07 5.04 12.60
CA LYS A 273 -28.77 3.63 12.30
C LYS A 273 -27.79 3.02 13.29
N TYR A 274 -26.80 3.77 13.73
CA TYR A 274 -25.84 3.29 14.74
C TYR A 274 -26.56 2.90 16.04
N LYS A 275 -27.47 3.74 16.52
CA LYS A 275 -28.30 3.46 17.70
C LYS A 275 -29.26 2.29 17.48
N GLU A 276 -29.95 2.27 16.35
CA GLU A 276 -30.92 1.22 15.99
C GLU A 276 -30.26 -0.16 15.91
N TYR A 277 -29.02 -0.23 15.40
CA TYR A 277 -28.33 -1.50 15.16
C TYR A 277 -27.60 -2.06 16.38
N GLN A 278 -27.58 -1.39 17.52
CA GLN A 278 -26.90 -1.88 18.73
C GLN A 278 -27.61 -3.10 19.35
N ASN A 279 -28.94 -3.13 19.35
CA ASN A 279 -29.74 -4.11 20.09
C ASN A 279 -30.65 -4.92 19.16
N GLN A 280 -30.06 -5.63 18.20
CA GLN A 280 -30.84 -6.43 17.25
C GLN A 280 -31.04 -7.87 17.73
N THR A 281 -32.19 -8.43 17.42
CA THR A 281 -32.56 -9.84 17.62
C THR A 281 -32.94 -10.48 16.28
N GLY A 282 -32.89 -11.81 16.18
CA GLY A 282 -33.18 -12.55 14.95
C GLY A 282 -31.94 -12.94 14.14
N ASP A 283 -32.14 -13.59 13.00
CA ASP A 283 -31.08 -14.16 12.17
C ASP A 283 -30.35 -13.12 11.31
N ILE A 284 -31.05 -12.05 10.93
CA ILE A 284 -30.48 -10.97 10.12
C ILE A 284 -29.96 -9.88 11.04
N ARG A 285 -28.68 -9.54 10.89
CA ARG A 285 -28.01 -8.45 11.59
C ARG A 285 -27.62 -7.37 10.60
N ARG A 286 -27.73 -6.13 11.00
CA ARG A 286 -27.27 -4.96 10.25
C ARG A 286 -26.24 -4.22 11.06
N GLY A 287 -25.28 -3.61 10.38
CA GLY A 287 -24.26 -2.79 11.00
C GLY A 287 -24.01 -1.54 10.19
N ILE A 288 -23.52 -0.52 10.84
CA ILE A 288 -23.00 0.68 10.22
C ILE A 288 -21.70 1.03 10.96
N GLY A 289 -20.68 1.37 10.21
CA GLY A 289 -19.37 1.78 10.73
C GLY A 289 -18.82 2.91 9.89
N MET A 290 -17.80 3.57 10.42
CA MET A 290 -17.03 4.60 9.71
C MET A 290 -15.55 4.38 9.95
N SER A 291 -14.76 4.51 8.91
CA SER A 291 -13.30 4.59 8.99
C SER A 291 -12.80 5.85 8.32
N VAL A 292 -11.66 6.35 8.77
CA VAL A 292 -10.94 7.47 8.17
C VAL A 292 -9.58 6.98 7.74
N PHE A 293 -9.04 7.52 6.66
CA PHE A 293 -7.69 7.17 6.23
C PHE A 293 -6.98 8.35 5.62
N TRP A 294 -5.67 8.27 5.62
CA TRP A 294 -4.77 9.24 5.04
C TRP A 294 -3.82 8.55 4.08
N TYR A 295 -3.63 9.14 2.93
CA TYR A 295 -2.68 8.67 1.93
C TYR A 295 -2.08 9.85 1.19
N ASN A 296 -0.75 9.98 1.22
CA ASN A 296 -0.08 11.04 0.50
C ASN A 296 -0.05 10.80 -1.00
N THR A 297 -0.21 11.86 -1.77
CA THR A 297 0.00 11.87 -3.21
C THR A 297 1.50 11.86 -3.52
N ALA A 298 1.90 11.20 -4.62
CA ALA A 298 3.28 10.99 -5.05
C ALA A 298 4.13 10.10 -4.10
N VAL A 299 5.37 9.82 -4.48
CA VAL A 299 6.31 9.01 -3.68
C VAL A 299 7.21 9.93 -2.85
N TRP A 300 6.60 10.70 -1.98
CA TRP A 300 7.31 11.59 -1.09
C TRP A 300 7.81 10.86 0.18
N PRO A 301 8.99 11.18 0.76
CA PRO A 301 9.97 12.19 0.33
C PRO A 301 10.98 11.69 -0.73
N ILE A 302 10.81 10.50 -1.25
CA ILE A 302 11.69 9.90 -2.25
C ILE A 302 11.26 10.39 -3.64
N SER A 303 12.07 11.24 -4.27
CA SER A 303 11.81 11.79 -5.60
C SER A 303 12.04 10.74 -6.70
N LEU A 304 11.16 9.75 -6.81
CA LEU A 304 11.21 8.71 -7.84
C LEU A 304 10.39 9.05 -9.08
N GLU A 305 9.42 9.96 -8.95
CA GLU A 305 8.51 10.34 -10.03
C GLU A 305 9.09 11.52 -10.78
N THR A 306 9.38 11.30 -12.06
CA THR A 306 9.90 12.32 -12.96
C THR A 306 9.03 12.41 -14.20
N SER A 307 8.91 13.60 -14.73
CA SER A 307 8.33 13.84 -16.05
C SER A 307 9.27 14.71 -16.87
N SER A 308 9.24 14.56 -18.17
CA SER A 308 10.03 15.36 -19.08
C SER A 308 9.19 15.77 -20.30
N CYS A 309 9.55 16.91 -20.87
CA CYS A 309 8.96 17.40 -22.09
C CYS A 309 10.09 17.85 -23.03
N ARG A 310 9.97 17.51 -24.30
CA ARG A 310 10.79 18.10 -25.37
C ARG A 310 9.88 18.91 -26.28
N MET A 311 10.12 20.21 -26.35
CA MET A 311 9.40 21.12 -27.22
C MET A 311 10.33 21.66 -28.28
N VAL A 312 9.83 21.80 -29.51
CA VAL A 312 10.49 22.47 -30.60
C VAL A 312 9.51 23.52 -31.14
N LEU A 313 9.89 24.79 -31.07
CA LEU A 313 9.18 25.87 -31.68
C LEU A 313 9.85 26.13 -33.04
N ASN A 314 9.11 25.94 -34.11
CA ASN A 314 9.56 26.25 -35.47
C ASN A 314 9.27 27.71 -35.80
N GLN A 315 9.75 28.18 -37.00
CA GLN A 315 9.53 29.55 -37.42
C GLN A 315 8.08 29.89 -37.76
N ASP A 316 7.26 28.88 -37.96
CA ASP A 316 5.82 28.94 -38.23
C ASP A 316 4.94 28.83 -36.98
N GLY A 317 5.53 28.71 -35.79
CA GLY A 317 4.84 28.67 -34.49
C GLY A 317 4.68 27.28 -33.89
#